data_e0a97373b69a7fd0020600096ec47f81
#
_entry.id   e0a97373b69a7fd0020600096ec47f81
#
_cell.length_a   1.000
_cell.length_b   1.000
_cell.length_c   1.000
_cell.angle_alpha   90.00
_cell.angle_beta   90.00
_cell.angle_gamma   90.00
#
_symmetry.space_group_name_H-M   'P 1'
#
loop_
_entity.id
_entity.type
_entity.pdbx_description
1 polymer ?
#
loop_
_entity_poly.entity_id
_entity_poly.type
_entity_poly.pdbx_seq_one_letter_code
_entity_poly.pdbx_strand_id
1 'polypeptide(L)'
;MEKTQKTITVAAAPFNIKDRIGYMFGDIGNNFSFNIINSFLMIFYTNVLGLTGAQVGILFLTARFVDAFADITVGRLVDNSKLHKSGRFKPWINRMKYPLLIAFILTFVPIVKDWALPARLVYVFITYLGWGIFYSSVNIPYGSMASAISGDPNDKTSLSTFRAIGSAVG
;
A
#
# COMPACT_ATOMS: atom_id res chain seq x y z
N MET A 1 20.66 -27.72 -23.35
CA MET A 1 20.43 -27.99 -21.91
C MET A 1 19.17 -27.25 -21.49
N GLU A 2 18.08 -27.98 -21.57
CA GLU A 2 16.73 -27.46 -21.23
C GLU A 2 16.59 -27.43 -19.70
N LYS A 3 16.52 -26.22 -19.11
CA LYS A 3 16.30 -26.08 -17.68
C LYS A 3 14.86 -26.45 -17.40
N THR A 4 14.65 -27.68 -16.92
CA THR A 4 13.36 -28.14 -16.40
C THR A 4 12.88 -27.19 -15.31
N GLN A 5 11.99 -26.29 -15.66
CA GLN A 5 11.29 -25.44 -14.69
C GLN A 5 10.43 -26.38 -13.82
N LYS A 6 10.87 -26.63 -12.57
CA LYS A 6 10.07 -27.30 -11.58
C LYS A 6 8.79 -26.52 -11.40
N THR A 7 7.71 -27.00 -11.97
CA THR A 7 6.35 -26.47 -11.76
C THR A 7 6.01 -26.69 -10.29
N ILE A 8 6.05 -25.63 -9.49
CA ILE A 8 5.60 -25.68 -8.09
C ILE A 8 4.08 -25.68 -8.14
N THR A 9 3.48 -26.87 -8.13
CA THR A 9 2.04 -27.01 -7.92
C THR A 9 1.75 -26.72 -6.45
N VAL A 10 1.31 -25.49 -6.17
CA VAL A 10 0.77 -25.14 -4.85
C VAL A 10 -0.66 -25.64 -4.84
N ALA A 11 -0.93 -26.76 -4.15
CA ALA A 11 -2.31 -27.17 -3.89
C ALA A 11 -2.94 -26.07 -3.01
N ALA A 12 -3.87 -25.32 -3.59
CA ALA A 12 -4.64 -24.33 -2.85
C ALA A 12 -5.50 -25.05 -1.81
N ALA A 13 -5.42 -24.61 -0.56
CA ALA A 13 -6.35 -25.08 0.47
C ALA A 13 -7.78 -24.67 0.08
N PRO A 14 -8.81 -25.44 0.48
CA PRO A 14 -10.20 -25.08 0.20
C PRO A 14 -10.52 -23.69 0.75
N PHE A 15 -11.16 -22.87 -0.07
CA PHE A 15 -11.62 -21.53 0.29
C PHE A 15 -12.59 -21.59 1.47
N ASN A 16 -12.35 -20.78 2.51
CA ASN A 16 -13.15 -20.80 3.72
C ASN A 16 -13.32 -19.41 4.36
N ILE A 17 -14.07 -19.35 5.46
CA ILE A 17 -14.36 -18.11 6.19
C ILE A 17 -13.08 -17.41 6.72
N LYS A 18 -12.01 -18.15 7.00
CA LYS A 18 -10.74 -17.58 7.46
C LYS A 18 -10.07 -16.74 6.38
N ASP A 19 -10.22 -17.14 5.10
CA ASP A 19 -9.70 -16.38 3.96
C ASP A 19 -10.45 -15.05 3.82
N ARG A 20 -11.77 -15.07 3.98
CA ARG A 20 -12.64 -13.87 3.94
C ARG A 20 -12.28 -12.89 5.05
N ILE A 21 -12.21 -13.38 6.28
CA ILE A 21 -11.87 -12.56 7.46
C ILE A 21 -10.44 -12.03 7.36
N GLY A 22 -9.49 -12.87 6.99
CA GLY A 22 -8.09 -12.46 6.80
C GLY A 22 -7.95 -11.40 5.72
N TYR A 23 -8.70 -11.52 4.63
CA TYR A 23 -8.74 -10.53 3.55
C TYR A 23 -9.38 -9.21 4.04
N MET A 24 -10.46 -9.23 4.80
CA MET A 24 -11.08 -8.06 5.41
C MET A 24 -10.11 -7.31 6.34
N PHE A 25 -9.44 -8.02 7.25
CA PHE A 25 -8.47 -7.39 8.16
C PHE A 25 -7.27 -6.76 7.43
N GLY A 26 -6.83 -7.36 6.33
CA GLY A 26 -5.82 -6.77 5.47
C GLY A 26 -6.27 -5.43 4.88
N ASP A 27 -7.54 -5.33 4.49
CA ASP A 27 -8.11 -4.09 3.95
C ASP A 27 -8.28 -3.01 5.03
N ILE A 28 -8.75 -3.39 6.22
CA ILE A 28 -8.82 -2.47 7.38
C ILE A 28 -7.46 -1.82 7.63
N GLY A 29 -6.39 -2.60 7.74
CA GLY A 29 -5.05 -2.08 7.99
C GLY A 29 -4.54 -1.16 6.87
N ASN A 30 -4.84 -1.49 5.62
CA ASN A 30 -4.43 -0.70 4.47
C ASN A 30 -5.20 0.63 4.39
N ASN A 31 -6.52 0.58 4.56
CA ASN A 31 -7.38 1.77 4.56
C ASN A 31 -7.13 2.69 5.76
N PHE A 32 -6.83 2.13 6.93
CA PHE A 32 -6.50 2.91 8.12
C PHE A 32 -5.33 3.87 7.86
N SER A 33 -4.23 3.39 7.27
CA SER A 33 -3.10 4.24 6.88
C SER A 33 -3.52 5.29 5.86
N PHE A 34 -4.31 4.91 4.85
CA PHE A 34 -4.78 5.82 3.81
C PHE A 34 -5.70 6.92 4.36
N ASN A 35 -6.65 6.56 5.22
CA ASN A 35 -7.62 7.50 5.79
C ASN A 35 -6.96 8.50 6.74
N ILE A 36 -6.00 8.07 7.56
CA ILE A 36 -5.24 8.98 8.42
C ILE A 36 -4.47 10.00 7.59
N ILE A 37 -3.77 9.57 6.55
CA ILE A 37 -3.05 10.48 5.64
C ILE A 37 -4.01 11.48 5.00
N ASN A 38 -5.11 11.02 4.42
CA ASN A 38 -6.04 11.91 3.73
C ASN A 38 -6.76 12.89 4.68
N SER A 39 -7.05 12.47 5.91
CA SER A 39 -7.79 13.29 6.87
C SER A 39 -6.90 14.27 7.63
N PHE A 40 -5.69 13.90 7.97
CA PHE A 40 -4.88 14.64 8.93
C PHE A 40 -3.59 15.23 8.38
N LEU A 41 -3.04 14.70 7.27
CA LEU A 41 -1.72 15.12 6.82
C LEU A 41 -1.67 16.59 6.39
N MET A 42 -2.69 17.08 5.69
CA MET A 42 -2.75 18.48 5.29
C MET A 42 -2.80 19.40 6.52
N ILE A 43 -3.60 19.04 7.53
CA ILE A 43 -3.71 19.78 8.79
C ILE A 43 -2.38 19.77 9.53
N PHE A 44 -1.71 18.63 9.58
CA PHE A 44 -0.40 18.49 10.21
C PHE A 44 0.66 19.36 9.51
N TYR A 45 0.73 19.32 8.18
CA TYR A 45 1.69 20.11 7.43
C TYR A 45 1.46 21.62 7.53
N THR A 46 0.21 22.05 7.59
CA THR A 46 -0.10 23.49 7.72
C THR A 46 0.02 23.98 9.15
N ASN A 47 -0.58 23.29 10.11
CA ASN A 47 -0.69 23.79 11.49
C ASN A 47 0.54 23.46 12.35
N VAL A 48 1.19 22.32 12.12
CA VAL A 48 2.35 21.90 12.92
C VAL A 48 3.66 22.24 12.23
N LEU A 49 3.78 21.97 10.93
CA LEU A 49 5.01 22.27 10.20
C LEU A 49 5.03 23.70 9.62
N GLY A 50 3.93 24.47 9.71
CA GLY A 50 3.88 25.87 9.25
C GLY A 50 4.04 26.05 7.74
N LEU A 51 3.64 25.04 6.95
CA LEU A 51 3.60 25.16 5.49
C LEU A 51 2.32 25.85 5.04
N THR A 52 2.38 26.61 3.95
CA THR A 52 1.16 27.20 3.39
C THR A 52 0.32 26.14 2.67
N GLY A 53 -1.01 26.34 2.63
CA GLY A 53 -1.90 25.43 1.91
C GLY A 53 -1.54 25.29 0.42
N ALA A 54 -1.03 26.35 -0.19
CA ALA A 54 -0.54 26.33 -1.58
C ALA A 54 0.68 25.40 -1.74
N GLN A 55 1.65 25.46 -0.84
CA GLN A 55 2.82 24.57 -0.85
C GLN A 55 2.42 23.11 -0.71
N VAL A 56 1.51 22.81 0.23
CA VAL A 56 1.00 21.44 0.44
C VAL A 56 0.18 20.97 -0.77
N GLY A 57 -0.64 21.85 -1.36
CA GLY A 57 -1.41 21.53 -2.55
C GLY A 57 -0.52 21.18 -3.76
N ILE A 58 0.54 21.96 -4.01
CA ILE A 58 1.52 21.67 -5.07
C ILE A 58 2.25 20.35 -4.80
N LEU A 59 2.62 20.10 -3.55
CA LEU A 59 3.24 18.84 -3.12
C LEU A 59 2.34 17.65 -3.45
N PHE A 60 1.08 17.69 -3.04
CA PHE A 60 0.13 16.61 -3.30
C PHE A 60 -0.12 16.41 -4.80
N LEU A 61 -0.26 17.51 -5.55
CA LEU A 61 -0.43 17.43 -7.00
C LEU A 61 0.77 16.77 -7.68
N THR A 62 1.99 17.21 -7.33
CA THR A 62 3.22 16.63 -7.89
C THR A 62 3.35 15.15 -7.54
N ALA A 63 3.02 14.79 -6.29
CA ALA A 63 3.05 13.40 -5.86
C ALA A 63 2.10 12.51 -6.66
N ARG A 64 0.92 12.98 -7.05
CA ARG A 64 -0.02 12.21 -7.90
C ARG A 64 0.59 11.80 -9.25
N PHE A 65 1.41 12.65 -9.86
CA PHE A 65 2.12 12.27 -11.08
C PHE A 65 3.16 11.17 -10.81
N VAL A 66 3.89 11.29 -9.73
CA VAL A 66 4.89 10.27 -9.34
C VAL A 66 4.21 8.94 -9.01
N ASP A 67 3.09 8.98 -8.28
CA ASP A 67 2.30 7.79 -7.92
C ASP A 67 1.85 7.03 -9.17
N ALA A 68 1.39 7.71 -10.21
CA ALA A 68 0.97 7.06 -11.45
C ALA A 68 2.08 6.23 -12.11
N PHE A 69 3.33 6.72 -12.10
CA PHE A 69 4.49 5.98 -12.60
C PHE A 69 4.92 4.87 -11.62
N ALA A 70 4.86 5.15 -10.32
CA ALA A 70 5.18 4.19 -9.28
C ALA A 70 4.24 2.98 -9.33
N ASP A 71 2.94 3.18 -9.51
CA ASP A 71 1.93 2.12 -9.58
C ASP A 71 2.22 1.13 -10.72
N ILE A 72 2.53 1.64 -11.91
CA ILE A 72 2.91 0.82 -13.06
C ILE A 72 4.19 0.03 -12.76
N THR A 73 5.16 0.69 -12.16
CA THR A 73 6.45 0.07 -11.82
C THR A 73 6.29 -1.01 -10.77
N VAL A 74 5.53 -0.72 -9.71
CA VAL A 74 5.19 -1.68 -8.64
C VAL A 74 4.44 -2.87 -9.20
N GLY A 75 3.42 -2.65 -10.05
CA GLY A 75 2.69 -3.73 -10.70
C GLY A 75 3.63 -4.69 -11.44
N ARG A 76 4.52 -4.16 -12.28
CA ARG A 76 5.53 -4.96 -13.00
C ARG A 76 6.51 -5.70 -12.08
N LEU A 77 6.96 -5.05 -11.01
CA LEU A 77 7.87 -5.67 -10.04
C LEU A 77 7.20 -6.83 -9.30
N VAL A 78 5.93 -6.67 -8.93
CA VAL A 78 5.13 -7.73 -8.30
C VAL A 78 4.94 -8.88 -9.26
N ASP A 79 4.58 -8.62 -10.52
CA ASP A 79 4.35 -9.64 -11.54
C ASP A 79 5.63 -10.44 -11.87
N ASN A 80 6.78 -9.79 -11.83
CA ASN A 80 8.08 -10.43 -12.05
C ASN A 80 8.69 -11.03 -10.77
N SER A 81 8.04 -10.90 -9.62
CA SER A 81 8.56 -11.45 -8.37
C SER A 81 8.51 -12.98 -8.34
N LYS A 82 9.45 -13.59 -7.62
CA LYS A 82 9.55 -15.05 -7.52
C LYS A 82 8.31 -15.67 -6.89
N LEU A 83 7.84 -16.78 -7.47
CA LEU A 83 6.78 -17.58 -6.90
C LEU A 83 7.32 -18.37 -5.69
N HIS A 84 6.70 -18.20 -4.53
CA HIS A 84 7.00 -18.93 -3.30
C HIS A 84 5.93 -20.00 -3.02
N LYS A 85 6.19 -20.88 -2.05
CA LYS A 85 5.21 -21.90 -1.61
C LYS A 85 3.89 -21.29 -1.11
N SER A 86 3.91 -20.06 -0.60
CA SER A 86 2.75 -19.28 -0.14
C SER A 86 2.19 -18.33 -1.21
N GLY A 87 2.47 -18.57 -2.47
CA GLY A 87 2.09 -17.70 -3.59
C GLY A 87 3.08 -16.56 -3.82
N ARG A 88 2.71 -15.62 -4.71
CA ARG A 88 3.53 -14.49 -5.10
C ARG A 88 3.27 -13.26 -4.20
N PHE A 89 2.02 -12.97 -3.93
CA PHE A 89 1.60 -11.73 -3.28
C PHE A 89 1.87 -11.70 -1.78
N LYS A 90 1.61 -12.78 -1.05
CA LYS A 90 1.78 -12.84 0.41
C LYS A 90 3.20 -12.52 0.90
N PRO A 91 4.28 -13.10 0.32
CA PRO A 91 5.66 -12.74 0.72
C PRO A 91 6.02 -11.30 0.39
N TRP A 92 5.49 -10.77 -0.73
CA TRP A 92 5.70 -9.38 -1.13
C TRP A 92 5.08 -8.41 -0.13
N ILE A 93 3.78 -8.55 0.16
CA ILE A 93 3.05 -7.73 1.12
C ILE A 93 3.72 -7.80 2.50
N ASN A 94 4.11 -9.00 2.92
CA ASN A 94 4.77 -9.22 4.22
C ASN A 94 6.11 -8.46 4.34
N ARG A 95 6.81 -8.26 3.23
CA ARG A 95 8.05 -7.47 3.18
C ARG A 95 7.76 -5.97 3.13
N MET A 96 6.77 -5.54 2.34
CA MET A 96 6.50 -4.12 2.08
C MET A 96 5.71 -3.42 3.20
N LYS A 97 5.03 -4.16 4.08
CA LYS A 97 4.32 -3.57 5.23
C LYS A 97 5.24 -2.82 6.21
N TYR A 98 6.49 -3.26 6.37
CA TYR A 98 7.43 -2.61 7.29
C TYR A 98 7.92 -1.24 6.76
N PRO A 99 8.44 -1.12 5.52
CA PRO A 99 8.76 0.19 4.98
C PRO A 99 7.53 1.10 4.85
N LEU A 100 6.33 0.56 4.59
CA LEU A 100 5.09 1.35 4.63
C LEU A 100 4.86 1.96 6.02
N LEU A 101 4.97 1.17 7.08
CA LEU A 101 4.80 1.65 8.46
C LEU A 101 5.84 2.71 8.82
N ILE A 102 7.10 2.49 8.45
CA ILE A 102 8.19 3.45 8.69
C ILE A 102 7.91 4.77 7.94
N ALA A 103 7.57 4.70 6.65
CA ALA A 103 7.24 5.88 5.86
C ALA A 103 6.04 6.63 6.42
N PHE A 104 4.99 5.91 6.84
CA PHE A 104 3.81 6.48 7.50
C PHE A 104 4.19 7.28 8.77
N ILE A 105 5.01 6.71 9.64
CA ILE A 105 5.48 7.40 10.85
C ILE A 105 6.28 8.65 10.47
N LEU A 106 7.17 8.55 9.48
CA LEU A 106 8.01 9.65 9.05
C LEU A 106 7.21 10.83 8.48
N THR A 107 6.03 10.62 7.89
CA THR A 107 5.19 11.73 7.41
C THR A 107 4.64 12.61 8.53
N PHE A 108 4.54 12.09 9.76
CA PHE A 108 4.01 12.80 10.93
C PHE A 108 5.06 13.20 11.96
N VAL A 109 6.35 13.26 11.59
CA VAL A 109 7.42 13.67 12.51
C VAL A 109 7.46 15.19 12.66
N PRO A 110 7.21 15.75 13.86
CA PRO A 110 7.14 17.20 14.06
C PRO A 110 8.52 17.87 14.21
N ILE A 111 9.61 17.10 14.41
CA ILE A 111 10.94 17.63 14.69
C ILE A 111 11.48 18.54 13.57
N VAL A 112 10.97 18.35 12.36
CA VAL A 112 11.39 19.14 11.19
C VAL A 112 10.78 20.55 11.15
N LYS A 113 9.86 20.88 12.06
CA LYS A 113 9.20 22.20 12.11
C LYS A 113 10.19 23.36 12.24
N ASP A 114 11.29 23.13 12.95
CA ASP A 114 12.32 24.15 13.25
C ASP A 114 13.40 24.22 12.15
N TRP A 115 13.31 23.39 11.12
CA TRP A 115 14.24 23.41 9.99
C TRP A 115 13.96 24.59 9.07
N ALA A 116 14.98 25.01 8.30
CA ALA A 116 14.79 25.98 7.22
C ALA A 116 13.72 25.51 6.23
N LEU A 117 12.91 26.44 5.71
CA LEU A 117 11.77 26.12 4.84
C LEU A 117 12.12 25.19 3.66
N PRO A 118 13.24 25.38 2.91
CA PRO A 118 13.58 24.47 1.83
C PRO A 118 13.84 23.03 2.29
N ALA A 119 14.54 22.85 3.41
CA ALA A 119 14.82 21.53 3.97
C ALA A 119 13.54 20.83 4.44
N ARG A 120 12.62 21.58 5.02
CA ARG A 120 11.30 21.11 5.47
C ARG A 120 10.46 20.65 4.28
N LEU A 121 10.41 21.43 3.19
CA LEU A 121 9.70 21.06 1.96
C LEU A 121 10.28 19.80 1.33
N VAL A 122 11.60 19.67 1.26
CA VAL A 122 12.24 18.44 0.75
C VAL A 122 11.90 17.23 1.61
N TYR A 123 11.95 17.38 2.93
CA TYR A 123 11.61 16.30 3.86
C TYR A 123 10.17 15.81 3.68
N VAL A 124 9.18 16.73 3.69
CA VAL A 124 7.77 16.33 3.54
C VAL A 124 7.50 15.73 2.16
N PHE A 125 8.20 16.22 1.11
CA PHE A 125 8.08 15.66 -0.23
C PHE A 125 8.59 14.21 -0.28
N ILE A 126 9.79 13.96 0.23
CA ILE A 126 10.41 12.62 0.22
C ILE A 126 9.61 11.63 1.07
N THR A 127 9.18 12.03 2.27
CA THR A 127 8.43 11.15 3.17
C THR A 127 7.05 10.82 2.64
N TYR A 128 6.35 11.79 2.06
CA TYR A 128 5.04 11.58 1.45
C TYR A 128 5.11 10.70 0.20
N LEU A 129 6.07 10.95 -0.70
CA LEU A 129 6.31 10.09 -1.86
C LEU A 129 6.71 8.67 -1.44
N GLY A 130 7.58 8.55 -0.46
CA GLY A 130 7.97 7.25 0.09
C GLY A 130 6.77 6.48 0.61
N TRP A 131 5.90 7.14 1.37
CA TRP A 131 4.65 6.54 1.83
C TRP A 131 3.76 6.10 0.66
N GLY A 132 3.54 6.95 -0.35
CA GLY A 132 2.74 6.62 -1.54
C GLY A 132 3.25 5.38 -2.27
N ILE A 133 4.56 5.31 -2.55
CA ILE A 133 5.19 4.17 -3.22
C ILE A 133 5.03 2.87 -2.40
N PHE A 134 5.25 2.92 -1.09
CA PHE A 134 5.10 1.73 -0.24
C PHE A 134 3.63 1.36 -0.04
N TYR A 135 2.72 2.34 -0.01
CA TYR A 135 1.30 2.10 0.02
C TYR A 135 0.85 1.33 -1.24
N SER A 136 1.22 1.81 -2.43
CA SER A 136 0.96 1.12 -3.70
C SER A 136 1.59 -0.28 -3.74
N SER A 137 2.79 -0.43 -3.16
CA SER A 137 3.49 -1.72 -3.06
C SER A 137 2.76 -2.75 -2.19
N VAL A 138 1.86 -2.32 -1.32
CA VAL A 138 0.97 -3.19 -0.53
C VAL A 138 -0.40 -3.31 -1.18
N ASN A 139 -1.00 -2.18 -1.58
CA ASN A 139 -2.39 -2.13 -2.05
C ASN A 139 -2.59 -2.84 -3.40
N ILE A 140 -1.67 -2.67 -4.37
CA ILE A 140 -1.78 -3.29 -5.70
C ILE A 140 -1.76 -4.83 -5.62
N PRO A 141 -0.73 -5.47 -5.02
CA PRO A 141 -0.72 -6.93 -4.90
C PRO A 141 -1.82 -7.45 -3.97
N TYR A 142 -2.26 -6.66 -2.99
CA TYR A 142 -3.38 -6.99 -2.15
C TYR A 142 -4.69 -7.08 -2.97
N GLY A 143 -4.98 -6.09 -3.82
CA GLY A 143 -6.12 -6.12 -4.72
C GLY A 143 -6.11 -7.32 -5.68
N SER A 144 -4.92 -7.65 -6.21
CA SER A 144 -4.72 -8.79 -7.12
C SER A 144 -4.83 -10.15 -6.42
N MET A 145 -4.63 -10.20 -5.11
CA MET A 145 -4.64 -11.44 -4.32
C MET A 145 -6.01 -12.12 -4.32
N ALA A 146 -7.12 -11.38 -4.43
CA ALA A 146 -8.47 -11.94 -4.50
C ALA A 146 -8.61 -12.97 -5.63
N SER A 147 -8.04 -12.67 -6.79
CA SER A 147 -8.05 -13.60 -7.95
C SER A 147 -7.13 -14.80 -7.79
N ALA A 148 -6.14 -14.72 -6.89
CA ALA A 148 -5.22 -15.80 -6.60
C ALA A 148 -5.71 -16.72 -5.46
N ILE A 149 -6.60 -16.25 -4.59
CA ILE A 149 -7.19 -17.02 -3.49
C ILE A 149 -8.18 -18.05 -4.04
N SER A 150 -9.06 -17.66 -4.95
CA SER A 150 -10.01 -18.57 -5.59
C SER A 150 -10.25 -18.21 -7.05
N GLY A 151 -10.45 -19.24 -7.87
CA GLY A 151 -10.90 -19.12 -9.26
C GLY A 151 -12.42 -18.91 -9.39
N ASP A 152 -13.20 -19.30 -8.37
CA ASP A 152 -14.66 -19.26 -8.38
C ASP A 152 -15.19 -17.81 -8.33
N PRO A 153 -16.14 -17.42 -9.23
CA PRO A 153 -16.75 -16.09 -9.20
C PRO A 153 -17.48 -15.77 -7.91
N ASN A 154 -18.13 -16.75 -7.27
CA ASN A 154 -18.85 -16.54 -6.00
C ASN A 154 -17.90 -16.22 -4.85
N ASP A 155 -16.75 -16.91 -4.80
CA ASP A 155 -15.71 -16.65 -3.81
C ASP A 155 -15.13 -15.26 -3.99
N LYS A 156 -14.86 -14.83 -5.24
CA LYS A 156 -14.38 -13.47 -5.55
C LYS A 156 -15.38 -12.40 -5.15
N THR A 157 -16.67 -12.65 -5.39
CA THR A 157 -17.74 -11.75 -4.94
C THR A 157 -17.76 -11.65 -3.42
N SER A 158 -17.66 -12.79 -2.74
CA SER A 158 -17.57 -12.82 -1.27
C SER A 158 -16.37 -12.06 -0.75
N LEU A 159 -15.16 -12.25 -1.32
CA LEU A 159 -13.97 -11.50 -0.96
C LEU A 159 -14.14 -10.00 -1.17
N SER A 160 -14.76 -9.59 -2.28
CA SER A 160 -15.06 -8.19 -2.57
C SER A 160 -16.02 -7.58 -1.55
N THR A 161 -17.03 -8.34 -1.11
CA THR A 161 -17.97 -7.91 -0.07
C THR A 161 -17.26 -7.70 1.27
N PHE A 162 -16.44 -8.67 1.69
CA PHE A 162 -15.65 -8.55 2.92
C PHE A 162 -14.62 -7.42 2.86
N ARG A 163 -14.05 -7.18 1.68
CA ARG A 163 -13.18 -6.02 1.44
C ARG A 163 -13.95 -4.71 1.61
N ALA A 164 -15.16 -4.60 1.03
CA ALA A 164 -16.00 -3.40 1.18
C ALA A 164 -16.36 -3.13 2.65
N ILE A 165 -16.63 -4.19 3.44
CA ILE A 165 -16.84 -4.07 4.89
C ILE A 165 -15.54 -3.57 5.57
N GLY A 166 -14.40 -4.14 5.23
CA GLY A 166 -13.10 -3.71 5.75
C GLY A 166 -12.81 -2.25 5.46
N SER A 167 -13.07 -1.80 4.24
CA SER A 167 -12.90 -0.41 3.81
C SER A 167 -13.85 0.57 4.52
N ALA A 168 -15.02 0.12 4.93
CA ALA A 168 -15.99 0.95 5.66
C ALA A 168 -15.66 1.09 7.16
N VAL A 169 -14.87 0.18 7.70
CA VAL A 169 -14.45 0.15 9.12
C VAL A 169 -13.10 0.85 9.33
N GLY A 170 -12.19 0.79 8.36
CA GLY A 170 -10.85 1.42 8.42
C GLY A 170 -10.84 2.81 7.85
#